data_e598720e99c73dd4db6f3d104c9af7cb
#
_entry.id   e598720e99c73dd4db6f3d104c9af7cb
#
_cell.length_a   1.000
_cell.length_b   1.000
_cell.length_c   1.000
_cell.angle_alpha   90.00
_cell.angle_beta   90.00
_cell.angle_gamma   90.00
#
_symmetry.space_group_name_H-M   'P 1'
#
loop_
_entity.id
_entity.type
_entity.pdbx_description
1 polymer ?
#
loop_
_entity_poly.entity_id
_entity_poly.type
_entity_poly.pdbx_seq_one_letter_code
_entity_poly.pdbx_strand_id
1 'polypeptide(L)'
;MNLSSYLYAKASERFDGDNNFLIIPALDEPVAKSGHSFKEMLKASCLATRGEGGDNIDVDAIARKLKVESPLLQVYIMNIDAWDVTDKPLVAYIPDDFDDQVVSTISAFDGNGNEILLSSDGKYENQSIIVVSRNERTVAVSKDVLGDNIEFKGAMPIHVDEKYNYYLKTDIQYTSDTNPEMASIGDLVIPSEYRQSHRYQVGNEGKDYVYKVRPKNKSAWNKLENSFLGDPELYVNVIYGKFLGGALGSDNVTKMFPTGYKNRNNIKWKVQNVEMLRWDLLENGKSMKYVWAEDDGGSIINIDVQYSIGFLNNQVLNGTFKIGIGKKDERAGESIVYYTDEDEHVYDTGYVLFTIQTRA
;
A
#
# COMPACT_ATOMS: atom_id res chain seq x y z
N MET A 1 -22.50 17.95 16.62
CA MET A 1 -21.24 17.17 16.52
C MET A 1 -20.10 18.17 16.59
N ASN A 2 -19.04 17.90 17.35
CA ASN A 2 -17.81 18.71 17.33
C ASN A 2 -16.84 18.18 16.26
N LEU A 3 -15.78 18.94 15.96
CA LEU A 3 -14.82 18.58 14.93
C LEU A 3 -14.13 17.21 15.24
N SER A 4 -13.77 16.96 16.49
CA SER A 4 -13.16 15.71 16.92
C SER A 4 -14.06 14.50 16.65
N SER A 5 -15.36 14.60 16.98
CA SER A 5 -16.35 13.54 16.67
C SER A 5 -16.53 13.33 15.16
N TYR A 6 -16.45 14.42 14.37
CA TYR A 6 -16.51 14.32 12.91
C TYR A 6 -15.30 13.58 12.35
N LEU A 7 -14.09 13.94 12.76
CA LEU A 7 -12.85 13.31 12.29
C LEU A 7 -12.85 11.81 12.59
N TYR A 8 -13.23 11.43 13.81
CA TYR A 8 -13.38 10.03 14.20
C TYR A 8 -14.40 9.28 13.32
N ALA A 9 -15.57 9.87 13.11
CA ALA A 9 -16.60 9.24 12.29
C ALA A 9 -16.13 9.07 10.83
N LYS A 10 -15.47 10.09 10.27
CA LYS A 10 -14.98 10.05 8.87
C LYS A 10 -13.87 9.04 8.68
N ALA A 11 -12.91 8.99 9.59
CA ALA A 11 -11.83 8.01 9.54
C ALA A 11 -12.33 6.57 9.72
N SER A 12 -13.41 6.38 10.51
CA SER A 12 -14.01 5.06 10.76
C SER A 12 -14.91 4.57 9.61
N GLU A 13 -15.26 5.42 8.64
CA GLU A 13 -16.11 5.04 7.50
C GLU A 13 -15.35 4.19 6.45
N ARG A 14 -14.02 4.13 6.49
CA ARG A 14 -13.25 3.40 5.48
C ARG A 14 -13.30 1.91 5.69
N PHE A 15 -13.51 1.20 4.59
CA PHE A 15 -13.58 -0.27 4.53
C PHE A 15 -12.24 -0.97 4.84
N ASP A 16 -11.13 -0.29 4.63
CA ASP A 16 -9.77 -0.83 4.75
C ASP A 16 -9.19 -0.73 6.17
N GLY A 17 -9.86 -0.02 7.06
CA GLY A 17 -9.47 0.08 8.48
C GLY A 17 -8.24 0.98 8.75
N ASP A 18 -7.83 1.80 7.78
CA ASP A 18 -6.61 2.62 7.88
C ASP A 18 -6.74 3.88 8.70
N ASN A 19 -7.90 4.17 9.22
CA ASN A 19 -8.14 5.34 10.07
C ASN A 19 -7.74 6.67 9.43
N ASN A 20 -7.76 6.75 8.09
CA ASN A 20 -7.40 7.96 7.33
C ASN A 20 -8.46 8.35 6.31
N PHE A 21 -8.42 9.56 5.82
CA PHE A 21 -9.22 10.03 4.68
C PHE A 21 -8.53 11.17 3.93
N LEU A 22 -8.75 11.25 2.62
CA LEU A 22 -8.30 12.38 1.81
C LEU A 22 -9.10 13.64 2.14
N ILE A 23 -8.41 14.75 2.39
CA ILE A 23 -9.04 16.02 2.78
C ILE A 23 -9.92 16.55 1.64
N ILE A 24 -9.44 16.53 0.40
CA ILE A 24 -10.14 17.16 -0.73
C ILE A 24 -11.50 16.57 -1.00
N PRO A 25 -11.69 15.24 -1.16
CA PRO A 25 -13.03 14.68 -1.26
C PRO A 25 -13.90 15.01 -0.03
N ALA A 26 -13.34 14.89 1.17
CA ALA A 26 -14.05 15.11 2.41
C ALA A 26 -14.50 16.58 2.61
N LEU A 27 -13.87 17.54 1.92
CA LEU A 27 -14.25 18.96 2.06
C LEU A 27 -15.72 19.21 1.72
N ASP A 28 -16.21 18.57 0.67
CA ASP A 28 -17.56 18.79 0.14
C ASP A 28 -18.48 17.58 0.37
N GLU A 29 -17.96 16.40 0.73
CA GLU A 29 -18.72 15.19 0.99
C GLU A 29 -19.19 15.12 2.46
N PRO A 30 -20.47 15.04 2.72
CA PRO A 30 -20.98 14.87 4.08
C PRO A 30 -20.67 13.46 4.63
N VAL A 31 -20.40 13.37 5.93
CA VAL A 31 -20.37 12.10 6.64
C VAL A 31 -21.79 11.55 6.74
N ALA A 32 -21.98 10.29 6.38
CA ALA A 32 -23.30 9.63 6.32
C ALA A 32 -24.12 9.78 7.61
N LYS A 33 -23.47 9.77 8.78
CA LYS A 33 -24.16 9.91 10.08
C LYS A 33 -24.42 11.34 10.54
N SER A 34 -23.71 12.32 10.01
CA SER A 34 -23.79 13.71 10.48
C SER A 34 -24.49 14.64 9.51
N GLY A 35 -24.49 14.32 8.22
CA GLY A 35 -24.93 15.21 7.15
C GLY A 35 -24.06 16.45 6.93
N HIS A 36 -22.89 16.54 7.62
CA HIS A 36 -21.97 17.66 7.51
C HIS A 36 -20.70 17.27 6.78
N SER A 37 -20.17 18.17 5.93
CA SER A 37 -18.87 18.04 5.28
C SER A 37 -17.74 18.51 6.20
N PHE A 38 -16.50 18.12 5.88
CA PHE A 38 -15.31 18.56 6.62
C PHE A 38 -15.18 20.10 6.63
N LYS A 39 -15.49 20.76 5.52
CA LYS A 39 -15.47 22.21 5.38
C LYS A 39 -16.47 22.90 6.30
N GLU A 40 -17.69 22.36 6.43
CA GLU A 40 -18.71 22.90 7.34
C GLU A 40 -18.28 22.75 8.81
N MET A 41 -17.68 21.62 9.16
CA MET A 41 -17.18 21.38 10.52
C MET A 41 -15.99 22.31 10.86
N LEU A 42 -15.06 22.53 9.91
CA LEU A 42 -13.98 23.51 10.09
C LEU A 42 -14.52 24.91 10.29
N LYS A 43 -15.50 25.36 9.48
CA LYS A 43 -16.15 26.65 9.64
C LYS A 43 -16.79 26.80 11.02
N ALA A 44 -17.53 25.80 11.47
CA ALA A 44 -18.18 25.80 12.78
C ALA A 44 -17.15 25.85 13.92
N SER A 45 -16.04 25.10 13.81
CA SER A 45 -14.96 25.11 14.79
C SER A 45 -14.25 26.46 14.87
N CYS A 46 -13.91 27.05 13.73
CA CYS A 46 -13.30 28.39 13.66
C CYS A 46 -14.21 29.48 14.25
N LEU A 47 -15.53 29.37 14.07
CA LEU A 47 -16.48 30.29 14.67
C LEU A 47 -16.59 30.13 16.21
N ALA A 48 -16.50 28.89 16.70
CA ALA A 48 -16.58 28.61 18.14
C ALA A 48 -15.35 29.05 18.93
N THR A 49 -14.17 29.12 18.28
CA THR A 49 -12.90 29.54 18.90
C THR A 49 -12.65 31.03 18.85
N ARG A 50 -13.54 31.81 18.23
CA ARG A 50 -13.45 33.29 18.18
C ARG A 50 -13.70 33.87 19.58
N GLY A 51 -12.61 34.13 20.30
CA GLY A 51 -12.57 35.16 21.33
C GLY A 51 -12.50 36.53 20.70
N GLU A 52 -12.79 37.61 21.47
CA GLU A 52 -12.64 39.01 21.01
C GLU A 52 -11.18 39.24 20.53
N GLY A 53 -10.93 39.28 19.23
CA GLY A 53 -9.64 39.53 18.62
C GLY A 53 -9.04 38.46 17.74
N GLY A 54 -9.73 37.33 17.48
CA GLY A 54 -9.22 36.25 16.63
C GLY A 54 -9.26 36.61 15.13
N ASP A 55 -8.18 36.31 14.41
CA ASP A 55 -8.09 36.46 12.96
C ASP A 55 -9.21 35.70 12.24
N ASN A 56 -9.71 36.31 11.16
CA ASN A 56 -10.78 35.75 10.36
C ASN A 56 -10.23 34.66 9.43
N ILE A 57 -10.17 33.41 9.90
CA ILE A 57 -9.74 32.27 9.09
C ILE A 57 -10.74 32.09 7.93
N ASP A 58 -10.29 32.34 6.71
CA ASP A 58 -11.07 32.07 5.49
C ASP A 58 -10.90 30.60 5.09
N VAL A 59 -11.77 29.73 5.61
CA VAL A 59 -11.78 28.30 5.31
C VAL A 59 -11.99 28.04 3.81
N ASP A 60 -12.70 28.90 3.09
CA ASP A 60 -12.89 28.75 1.65
C ASP A 60 -11.61 29.06 0.88
N ALA A 61 -10.83 30.06 1.32
CA ALA A 61 -9.53 30.34 0.74
C ALA A 61 -8.53 29.18 1.00
N ILE A 62 -8.53 28.62 2.22
CA ILE A 62 -7.71 27.45 2.55
C ILE A 62 -8.12 26.28 1.68
N ALA A 63 -9.40 25.97 1.54
CA ALA A 63 -9.88 24.86 0.72
C ALA A 63 -9.48 25.02 -0.76
N ARG A 64 -9.55 26.23 -1.31
CA ARG A 64 -9.08 26.51 -2.68
C ARG A 64 -7.58 26.28 -2.81
N LYS A 65 -6.79 26.74 -1.85
CA LYS A 65 -5.34 26.56 -1.83
C LYS A 65 -4.95 25.08 -1.76
N LEU A 66 -5.57 24.33 -0.86
CA LEU A 66 -5.34 22.88 -0.74
C LEU A 66 -5.62 22.11 -2.04
N LYS A 67 -6.71 22.45 -2.75
CA LYS A 67 -7.06 21.81 -4.03
C LYS A 67 -5.97 22.00 -5.10
N VAL A 68 -5.17 23.04 -5.02
CA VAL A 68 -4.13 23.36 -6.01
C VAL A 68 -2.75 22.90 -5.55
N GLU A 69 -2.40 23.21 -4.30
CA GLU A 69 -1.03 23.01 -3.80
C GLU A 69 -0.81 21.62 -3.16
N SER A 70 -1.86 21.04 -2.58
CA SER A 70 -1.74 19.79 -1.83
C SER A 70 -2.97 18.90 -1.97
N PRO A 71 -3.33 18.49 -3.21
CA PRO A 71 -4.58 17.77 -3.46
C PRO A 71 -4.61 16.37 -2.85
N LEU A 72 -3.45 15.85 -2.47
CA LEU A 72 -3.31 14.49 -1.93
C LEU A 72 -3.11 14.47 -0.41
N LEU A 73 -3.31 15.59 0.29
CA LEU A 73 -3.27 15.59 1.75
C LEU A 73 -4.36 14.69 2.33
N GLN A 74 -3.96 13.91 3.31
CA GLN A 74 -4.82 13.07 4.13
C GLN A 74 -4.80 13.51 5.59
N VAL A 75 -5.83 13.10 6.30
CA VAL A 75 -5.87 13.07 7.76
C VAL A 75 -5.80 11.61 8.20
N TYR A 76 -4.83 11.29 9.03
CA TYR A 76 -4.70 10.00 9.69
C TYR A 76 -4.94 10.17 11.20
N ILE A 77 -5.72 9.29 11.81
CA ILE A 77 -5.96 9.30 13.25
C ILE A 77 -5.14 8.18 13.89
N MET A 78 -4.08 8.58 14.55
CA MET A 78 -3.24 7.66 15.30
C MET A 78 -4.01 7.12 16.52
N ASN A 79 -3.93 5.81 16.75
CA ASN A 79 -4.59 5.13 17.89
C ASN A 79 -6.11 5.36 17.98
N ILE A 80 -6.82 5.20 16.86
CA ILE A 80 -8.28 5.44 16.78
C ILE A 80 -9.07 4.68 17.86
N ASP A 81 -8.62 3.51 18.27
CA ASP A 81 -9.26 2.69 19.31
C ASP A 81 -9.18 3.34 20.72
N ALA A 82 -8.18 4.19 20.93
CA ALA A 82 -7.99 4.98 22.16
C ALA A 82 -8.50 6.42 22.02
N TRP A 83 -9.19 6.74 20.91
CA TRP A 83 -9.65 8.08 20.64
C TRP A 83 -10.76 8.52 21.62
N ASP A 84 -10.50 9.58 22.37
CA ASP A 84 -11.53 10.26 23.17
C ASP A 84 -11.99 11.52 22.42
N VAL A 85 -13.26 11.52 21.99
CA VAL A 85 -13.87 12.66 21.27
C VAL A 85 -13.97 13.93 22.14
N THR A 86 -13.75 13.82 23.44
CA THR A 86 -13.74 14.94 24.38
C THR A 86 -12.35 15.57 24.52
N ASP A 87 -11.30 14.84 24.15
CA ASP A 87 -9.93 15.30 24.22
C ASP A 87 -9.63 16.40 23.21
N LYS A 88 -8.60 17.19 23.52
CA LYS A 88 -7.96 18.11 22.56
C LYS A 88 -6.78 17.37 21.94
N PRO A 89 -6.95 16.79 20.74
CA PRO A 89 -5.88 16.04 20.12
C PRO A 89 -4.70 16.95 19.77
N LEU A 90 -3.51 16.37 19.73
CA LEU A 90 -2.38 16.99 19.06
C LEU A 90 -2.60 16.92 17.55
N VAL A 91 -2.16 17.93 16.82
CA VAL A 91 -2.16 17.95 15.35
C VAL A 91 -0.72 17.97 14.89
N ALA A 92 -0.26 16.89 14.30
CA ALA A 92 1.07 16.77 13.72
C ALA A 92 0.99 16.97 12.20
N TYR A 93 2.04 17.52 11.61
CA TYR A 93 2.19 17.64 10.17
C TYR A 93 3.47 16.98 9.72
N ILE A 94 3.36 16.10 8.73
CA ILE A 94 4.48 15.45 8.07
C ILE A 94 4.66 16.10 6.69
N PRO A 95 5.77 16.82 6.46
CA PRO A 95 6.04 17.45 5.17
C PRO A 95 6.37 16.40 4.09
N ASP A 96 6.18 16.77 2.82
CA ASP A 96 6.40 15.87 1.68
C ASP A 96 7.85 15.38 1.54
N ASP A 97 8.81 16.14 2.06
CA ASP A 97 10.24 15.81 2.06
C ASP A 97 10.70 15.12 3.35
N PHE A 98 9.77 14.73 4.22
CA PHE A 98 10.10 13.98 5.43
C PHE A 98 10.73 12.64 5.06
N ASP A 99 11.90 12.39 5.66
CA ASP A 99 12.65 11.15 5.54
C ASP A 99 12.79 10.55 6.95
N ASP A 100 12.04 9.50 7.22
CA ASP A 100 11.96 8.87 8.51
C ASP A 100 13.22 8.10 8.89
N GLN A 101 14.07 7.78 7.90
CA GLN A 101 15.39 7.17 8.15
C GLN A 101 16.40 8.19 8.70
N VAL A 102 16.13 9.49 8.49
CA VAL A 102 17.02 10.59 8.89
C VAL A 102 16.43 11.39 10.05
N VAL A 103 15.10 11.60 10.03
CA VAL A 103 14.41 12.48 10.98
C VAL A 103 13.60 11.64 11.97
N SER A 104 13.96 11.69 13.24
CA SER A 104 13.30 10.93 14.33
C SER A 104 12.22 11.72 15.08
N THR A 105 11.95 12.97 14.70
CA THR A 105 10.97 13.82 15.38
C THR A 105 10.12 14.60 14.38
N ILE A 106 8.85 14.81 14.72
CA ILE A 106 7.94 15.69 13.98
C ILE A 106 7.35 16.75 14.91
N SER A 107 7.00 17.90 14.35
CA SER A 107 6.28 18.95 15.06
C SER A 107 4.79 18.61 15.16
N ALA A 108 4.25 18.73 16.35
CA ALA A 108 2.82 18.69 16.62
C ALA A 108 2.39 19.92 17.40
N PHE A 109 1.11 20.27 17.31
CA PHE A 109 0.55 21.43 17.98
C PHE A 109 -0.61 21.03 18.88
N ASP A 110 -0.63 21.57 20.10
CA ASP A 110 -1.77 21.40 21.01
C ASP A 110 -2.94 22.34 20.65
N GLY A 111 -4.05 22.21 21.35
CA GLY A 111 -5.24 23.06 21.14
C GLY A 111 -5.05 24.55 21.47
N ASN A 112 -3.90 24.95 22.01
CA ASN A 112 -3.52 26.33 22.26
C ASN A 112 -2.49 26.86 21.24
N GLY A 113 -2.05 26.00 20.31
CA GLY A 113 -1.03 26.32 19.30
C GLY A 113 0.40 26.21 19.83
N ASN A 114 0.63 25.59 20.97
CA ASN A 114 2.00 25.32 21.46
C ASN A 114 2.59 24.16 20.67
N GLU A 115 3.82 24.34 20.21
CA GLU A 115 4.57 23.30 19.50
C GLU A 115 5.11 22.26 20.50
N ILE A 116 4.95 20.99 20.14
CA ILE A 116 5.43 19.82 20.86
C ILE A 116 6.18 18.95 19.85
N LEU A 117 7.40 18.54 20.16
CA LEU A 117 8.14 17.59 19.33
C LEU A 117 7.74 16.15 19.72
N LEU A 118 7.22 15.41 18.75
CA LEU A 118 6.94 13.98 18.90
C LEU A 118 8.14 13.19 18.37
N SER A 119 8.57 12.18 19.14
CA SER A 119 9.67 11.29 18.75
C SER A 119 9.14 9.98 18.15
N SER A 120 9.78 9.46 17.12
CA SER A 120 9.44 8.15 16.52
C SER A 120 9.48 6.99 17.52
N ASP A 121 10.32 7.10 18.56
CA ASP A 121 10.40 6.11 19.64
C ASP A 121 9.41 6.39 20.78
N GLY A 122 8.61 7.45 20.67
CA GLY A 122 7.64 7.85 21.68
C GLY A 122 6.51 6.84 21.85
N LYS A 123 5.99 6.75 23.07
CA LYS A 123 4.82 5.92 23.40
C LYS A 123 3.59 6.80 23.52
N TYR A 124 2.79 6.83 22.47
CA TYR A 124 1.58 7.67 22.37
C TYR A 124 0.29 6.86 22.47
N GLU A 125 0.32 5.66 23.05
CA GLU A 125 -0.79 4.70 23.10
C GLU A 125 -2.10 5.27 23.70
N ASN A 126 -1.98 6.27 24.57
CA ASN A 126 -3.12 6.91 25.24
C ASN A 126 -3.32 8.38 24.82
N GLN A 127 -2.73 8.79 23.72
CA GLN A 127 -2.83 10.18 23.26
C GLN A 127 -3.54 10.25 21.91
N SER A 128 -4.56 11.08 21.81
CA SER A 128 -5.22 11.37 20.55
C SER A 128 -4.34 12.27 19.69
N ILE A 129 -3.86 11.76 18.57
CA ILE A 129 -3.00 12.50 17.64
C ILE A 129 -3.65 12.44 16.25
N ILE A 130 -3.81 13.61 15.63
CA ILE A 130 -4.17 13.78 14.24
C ILE A 130 -2.90 14.02 13.48
N VAL A 131 -2.59 13.19 12.49
CA VAL A 131 -1.47 13.40 11.58
C VAL A 131 -2.02 13.89 10.25
N VAL A 132 -1.46 14.97 9.74
CA VAL A 132 -1.72 15.50 8.40
C VAL A 132 -0.49 15.25 7.56
N SER A 133 -0.62 14.46 6.52
CA SER A 133 0.46 14.06 5.63
C SER A 133 -0.05 13.95 4.19
N ARG A 134 0.85 13.71 3.24
CA ARG A 134 0.47 13.27 1.91
C ARG A 134 -0.02 11.82 1.98
N ASN A 135 -1.03 11.48 1.17
CA ASN A 135 -1.52 10.10 1.09
C ASN A 135 -0.47 9.20 0.42
N GLU A 136 0.00 8.20 1.14
CA GLU A 136 1.05 7.27 0.76
C GLU A 136 0.59 6.29 -0.34
N ARG A 137 -0.71 5.97 -0.38
CA ARG A 137 -1.29 5.05 -1.37
C ARG A 137 -1.50 5.64 -2.75
N THR A 138 -1.12 6.90 -2.93
CA THR A 138 -1.24 7.56 -4.21
C THR A 138 0.09 7.58 -4.94
N VAL A 139 0.04 7.31 -6.23
CA VAL A 139 1.20 7.36 -7.11
C VAL A 139 1.02 8.41 -8.18
N ALA A 140 2.09 9.14 -8.46
CA ALA A 140 2.15 10.12 -9.53
C ALA A 140 2.71 9.49 -10.79
N VAL A 141 1.91 9.33 -11.82
CA VAL A 141 2.31 8.82 -13.13
C VAL A 141 2.51 9.99 -14.08
N SER A 142 3.74 10.17 -14.58
CA SER A 142 4.04 11.23 -15.53
C SER A 142 3.20 11.07 -16.80
N LYS A 143 2.66 12.18 -17.31
CA LYS A 143 1.93 12.17 -18.56
C LYS A 143 2.80 11.84 -19.77
N ASP A 144 4.11 12.09 -19.65
CA ASP A 144 5.10 11.80 -20.69
C ASP A 144 5.46 10.30 -20.75
N VAL A 145 5.19 9.55 -19.67
CA VAL A 145 5.48 8.11 -19.52
C VAL A 145 4.23 7.25 -19.77
N LEU A 146 3.09 7.87 -20.05
CA LEU A 146 1.85 7.19 -20.40
C LEU A 146 1.98 6.46 -21.75
N GLY A 147 2.61 5.30 -21.76
CA GLY A 147 2.67 4.47 -22.98
C GLY A 147 3.47 3.19 -22.84
N ASP A 148 4.50 3.17 -22.02
CA ASP A 148 5.47 2.13 -22.26
C ASP A 148 5.37 0.90 -21.34
N ASN A 149 4.87 1.02 -20.07
CA ASN A 149 4.86 -0.15 -19.17
C ASN A 149 3.82 -0.08 -18.03
N ILE A 150 2.77 0.74 -18.17
CA ILE A 150 1.75 0.86 -17.13
C ILE A 150 0.37 0.67 -17.74
N GLU A 151 -0.34 -0.35 -17.30
CA GLU A 151 -1.76 -0.54 -17.61
C GLU A 151 -2.61 -0.02 -16.45
N PHE A 152 -3.60 0.79 -16.81
CA PHE A 152 -4.63 1.25 -15.88
C PHE A 152 -5.83 0.32 -16.02
N LYS A 153 -6.22 -0.35 -14.94
CA LYS A 153 -7.37 -1.27 -14.89
C LYS A 153 -8.73 -0.56 -15.11
N GLY A 154 -8.78 0.41 -16.04
CA GLY A 154 -9.95 1.26 -16.27
C GLY A 154 -10.17 2.32 -15.20
N ALA A 155 -9.22 2.51 -14.29
CA ALA A 155 -9.31 3.49 -13.22
C ALA A 155 -9.18 4.92 -13.77
N MET A 156 -9.98 5.80 -13.20
CA MET A 156 -9.83 7.24 -13.44
C MET A 156 -8.82 7.82 -12.43
N PRO A 157 -7.99 8.78 -12.85
CA PRO A 157 -7.10 9.44 -11.91
C PRO A 157 -7.89 10.16 -10.81
N ILE A 158 -7.44 10.02 -9.57
CA ILE A 158 -8.02 10.73 -8.41
C ILE A 158 -7.69 12.22 -8.43
N HIS A 159 -6.60 12.59 -9.10
CA HIS A 159 -6.18 13.98 -9.34
C HIS A 159 -5.34 14.05 -10.62
N VAL A 160 -5.35 15.22 -11.28
CA VAL A 160 -4.57 15.53 -12.49
C VAL A 160 -3.97 16.92 -12.35
N ASP A 161 -2.66 17.04 -12.47
CA ASP A 161 -1.96 18.31 -12.60
C ASP A 161 -1.33 18.46 -14.00
N GLU A 162 -0.46 19.45 -14.21
CA GLU A 162 0.16 19.70 -15.52
C GLU A 162 1.08 18.55 -15.99
N LYS A 163 1.78 17.88 -15.05
CA LYS A 163 2.83 16.88 -15.33
C LYS A 163 2.40 15.47 -15.02
N TYR A 164 1.50 15.26 -14.05
CA TYR A 164 1.18 13.97 -13.50
C TYR A 164 -0.32 13.70 -13.48
N ASN A 165 -0.65 12.43 -13.66
CA ASN A 165 -1.92 11.84 -13.25
C ASN A 165 -1.68 11.06 -11.97
N TYR A 166 -2.56 11.19 -10.97
CA TYR A 166 -2.43 10.53 -9.69
C TYR A 166 -3.48 9.43 -9.57
N TYR A 167 -3.06 8.24 -9.22
CA TYR A 167 -3.90 7.06 -9.08
C TYR A 167 -3.71 6.43 -7.71
N LEU A 168 -4.65 5.59 -7.27
CA LEU A 168 -4.36 4.66 -6.20
C LEU A 168 -3.41 3.57 -6.74
N LYS A 169 -2.45 3.14 -5.94
CA LYS A 169 -1.46 2.12 -6.32
C LYS A 169 -2.13 0.80 -6.74
N THR A 170 -3.28 0.46 -6.13
CA THR A 170 -4.09 -0.73 -6.48
C THR A 170 -4.67 -0.70 -7.89
N ASP A 171 -4.77 0.47 -8.50
CA ASP A 171 -5.42 0.67 -9.79
C ASP A 171 -4.44 0.59 -10.96
N ILE A 172 -3.14 0.43 -10.67
CA ILE A 172 -2.09 0.34 -11.67
C ILE A 172 -1.55 -1.08 -11.76
N GLN A 173 -1.24 -1.50 -12.97
CA GLN A 173 -0.50 -2.73 -13.26
C GLN A 173 0.70 -2.39 -14.14
N TYR A 174 1.85 -2.92 -13.79
CA TYR A 174 3.07 -2.75 -14.59
C TYR A 174 3.15 -3.86 -15.62
N THR A 175 3.45 -3.52 -16.87
CA THR A 175 3.71 -4.48 -17.93
C THR A 175 5.20 -4.54 -18.20
N SER A 176 5.72 -5.71 -18.54
CA SER A 176 7.13 -5.88 -18.86
C SER A 176 7.41 -5.71 -20.34
N ASP A 177 8.51 -5.04 -20.67
CA ASP A 177 9.13 -5.12 -21.99
C ASP A 177 9.81 -6.49 -22.18
N THR A 178 9.06 -7.55 -22.34
CA THR A 178 9.64 -8.85 -22.64
C THR A 178 9.71 -9.04 -24.14
N ASN A 179 10.91 -9.21 -24.64
CA ASN A 179 11.13 -9.77 -25.98
C ASN A 179 10.82 -11.28 -25.88
N PRO A 180 9.72 -11.77 -26.43
CA PRO A 180 9.36 -13.18 -26.31
C PRO A 180 10.34 -14.01 -27.17
N GLU A 181 11.14 -14.86 -26.53
CA GLU A 181 11.85 -15.91 -27.24
C GLU A 181 10.84 -16.97 -27.69
N MET A 182 10.87 -17.31 -28.97
CA MET A 182 10.01 -18.37 -29.51
C MET A 182 10.42 -19.73 -28.92
N ALA A 183 9.52 -20.32 -28.17
CA ALA A 183 9.69 -21.65 -27.61
C ALA A 183 8.58 -22.58 -28.13
N SER A 184 8.92 -23.81 -28.47
CA SER A 184 7.91 -24.83 -28.75
C SER A 184 7.71 -25.70 -27.51
N ILE A 185 6.48 -25.79 -27.03
CA ILE A 185 6.09 -26.84 -26.09
C ILE A 185 5.65 -28.02 -26.97
N GLY A 186 6.51 -29.05 -27.06
CA GLY A 186 6.07 -30.36 -27.54
C GLY A 186 5.12 -31.03 -26.56
N ASP A 187 4.72 -32.27 -26.81
CA ASP A 187 3.91 -33.07 -25.87
C ASP A 187 4.68 -33.28 -24.56
N LEU A 188 4.55 -32.31 -23.63
CA LEU A 188 5.25 -32.34 -22.35
C LEU A 188 4.55 -33.29 -21.39
N VAL A 189 5.25 -34.33 -21.02
CA VAL A 189 4.82 -35.20 -19.91
C VAL A 189 5.16 -34.49 -18.59
N ILE A 190 4.15 -34.14 -17.81
CA ILE A 190 4.35 -33.54 -16.49
C ILE A 190 5.02 -34.57 -15.57
N PRO A 191 6.22 -34.30 -15.03
CA PRO A 191 6.91 -35.22 -14.12
C PRO A 191 6.10 -35.52 -12.86
N SER A 192 6.37 -36.68 -12.23
CA SER A 192 5.59 -37.18 -11.10
C SER A 192 5.64 -36.25 -9.88
N GLU A 193 6.76 -35.59 -9.64
CA GLU A 193 6.92 -34.61 -8.55
C GLU A 193 5.94 -33.45 -8.63
N TYR A 194 5.68 -32.95 -9.84
CA TYR A 194 4.70 -31.86 -10.04
C TYR A 194 3.27 -32.35 -9.93
N ARG A 195 2.99 -33.59 -10.39
CA ARG A 195 1.66 -34.21 -10.25
C ARG A 195 1.28 -34.52 -8.79
N GLN A 196 2.27 -34.67 -7.91
CA GLN A 196 2.05 -34.86 -6.48
C GLN A 196 1.85 -33.54 -5.73
N SER A 197 2.17 -32.40 -6.34
CA SER A 197 1.93 -31.08 -5.73
C SER A 197 0.45 -30.86 -5.45
N HIS A 198 0.14 -30.23 -4.31
CA HIS A 198 -1.22 -29.83 -3.97
C HIS A 198 -1.84 -28.90 -5.03
N ARG A 199 -1.04 -28.04 -5.69
CA ARG A 199 -1.48 -27.19 -6.79
C ARG A 199 -2.02 -28.00 -7.96
N TYR A 200 -1.36 -29.07 -8.33
CA TYR A 200 -1.82 -29.96 -9.38
C TYR A 200 -3.09 -30.72 -8.98
N GLN A 201 -3.19 -31.13 -7.71
CA GLN A 201 -4.33 -31.89 -7.20
C GLN A 201 -5.60 -31.06 -7.08
N VAL A 202 -5.49 -29.77 -6.80
CA VAL A 202 -6.62 -28.83 -6.80
C VAL A 202 -7.20 -28.63 -8.21
N GLY A 203 -6.42 -28.94 -9.23
CA GLY A 203 -6.84 -28.87 -10.63
C GLY A 203 -6.72 -27.47 -11.25
N ASN A 204 -7.26 -27.36 -12.48
CA ASN A 204 -7.05 -26.17 -13.31
C ASN A 204 -7.72 -24.90 -12.79
N GLU A 205 -8.65 -24.98 -11.84
CA GLU A 205 -9.33 -23.84 -11.25
C GLU A 205 -8.66 -23.34 -9.97
N GLY A 206 -7.63 -24.07 -9.49
CA GLY A 206 -6.91 -23.72 -8.28
C GLY A 206 -6.19 -22.40 -8.38
N LYS A 207 -6.32 -21.59 -7.35
CA LYS A 207 -5.69 -20.28 -7.21
C LYS A 207 -4.83 -20.22 -5.96
N ASP A 208 -3.68 -19.58 -6.08
CA ASP A 208 -2.82 -19.30 -4.93
C ASP A 208 -3.31 -18.06 -4.19
N TYR A 209 -3.34 -18.16 -2.87
CA TYR A 209 -3.64 -17.07 -1.94
C TYR A 209 -2.45 -16.86 -1.02
N VAL A 210 -2.02 -15.63 -0.82
CA VAL A 210 -1.22 -15.33 0.37
C VAL A 210 -2.16 -15.46 1.57
N TYR A 211 -1.97 -16.55 2.31
CA TYR A 211 -2.91 -16.95 3.36
C TYR A 211 -2.66 -16.20 4.66
N LYS A 212 -1.41 -16.22 5.13
CA LYS A 212 -1.00 -15.56 6.37
C LYS A 212 0.26 -14.75 6.14
N VAL A 213 0.31 -13.61 6.80
CA VAL A 213 1.49 -12.72 6.80
C VAL A 213 1.80 -12.33 8.24
N ARG A 214 3.06 -12.12 8.56
CA ARG A 214 3.50 -11.46 9.78
C ARG A 214 4.85 -10.79 9.60
N PRO A 215 5.18 -9.76 10.41
CA PRO A 215 6.55 -9.28 10.55
C PRO A 215 7.48 -10.40 10.95
N LYS A 216 8.69 -10.43 10.44
CA LYS A 216 9.72 -11.39 10.89
C LYS A 216 10.04 -11.19 12.37
N ASN A 217 10.28 -9.94 12.75
CA ASN A 217 10.48 -9.51 14.13
C ASN A 217 10.23 -8.00 14.23
N LYS A 218 10.21 -7.46 15.45
CA LYS A 218 9.97 -6.04 15.70
C LYS A 218 11.02 -5.12 15.04
N SER A 219 12.29 -5.51 15.04
CA SER A 219 13.35 -4.70 14.44
C SER A 219 13.22 -4.58 12.92
N ALA A 220 12.87 -5.68 12.25
CA ALA A 220 12.60 -5.66 10.81
C ALA A 220 11.40 -4.78 10.49
N TRP A 221 10.33 -4.85 11.30
CA TRP A 221 9.12 -4.07 11.10
C TRP A 221 9.35 -2.57 11.27
N ASN A 222 10.08 -2.17 12.32
CA ASN A 222 10.39 -0.76 12.57
C ASN A 222 11.34 -0.13 11.54
N LYS A 223 11.96 -0.95 10.68
CA LYS A 223 12.78 -0.44 9.57
C LYS A 223 11.97 -0.15 8.32
N LEU A 224 10.79 -0.73 8.19
CA LEU A 224 9.92 -0.48 7.04
C LEU A 224 9.15 0.81 7.20
N GLU A 225 8.82 1.18 8.43
CA GLU A 225 8.08 2.40 8.67
C GLU A 225 8.23 2.91 10.09
N ASN A 226 8.20 4.21 10.23
CA ASN A 226 8.27 4.93 11.51
C ASN A 226 6.86 5.07 12.13
N SER A 227 6.78 5.20 13.45
CA SER A 227 5.51 5.22 14.19
C SER A 227 4.61 6.42 13.87
N PHE A 228 5.13 7.47 13.25
CA PHE A 228 4.34 8.65 12.88
C PHE A 228 3.58 8.48 11.58
N LEU A 229 4.06 7.62 10.68
CA LEU A 229 3.45 7.37 9.38
C LEU A 229 2.30 6.36 9.46
N GLY A 230 2.22 5.61 10.53
CA GLY A 230 1.14 4.66 10.76
C GLY A 230 1.63 3.23 10.95
N ASP A 231 0.87 2.28 10.45
CA ASP A 231 1.26 0.87 10.36
C ASP A 231 1.71 0.57 8.93
N PRO A 232 2.80 -0.18 8.72
CA PRO A 232 3.29 -0.49 7.38
C PRO A 232 2.23 -1.10 6.47
N GLU A 233 2.04 -0.49 5.31
CA GLU A 233 1.17 -0.94 4.24
C GLU A 233 1.93 -1.84 3.26
N LEU A 234 1.79 -3.14 3.44
CA LEU A 234 2.49 -4.09 2.60
C LEU A 234 1.81 -4.31 1.25
N TYR A 235 2.62 -4.41 0.22
CA TYR A 235 2.20 -4.98 -1.06
C TYR A 235 3.23 -5.96 -1.61
N VAL A 236 2.81 -6.79 -2.56
CA VAL A 236 3.68 -7.74 -3.23
C VAL A 236 3.53 -7.64 -4.73
N ASN A 237 4.66 -7.63 -5.43
CA ASN A 237 4.73 -7.88 -6.86
C ASN A 237 5.16 -9.33 -7.08
N VAL A 238 4.34 -10.10 -7.79
CA VAL A 238 4.65 -11.48 -8.15
C VAL A 238 5.04 -11.53 -9.61
N ILE A 239 6.28 -11.90 -9.91
CA ILE A 239 6.81 -12.08 -11.26
C ILE A 239 6.73 -13.57 -11.60
N TYR A 240 6.10 -13.88 -12.72
CA TYR A 240 5.89 -15.26 -13.18
C TYR A 240 6.15 -15.40 -14.68
N GLY A 241 6.39 -16.63 -15.11
CA GLY A 241 6.51 -16.94 -16.51
C GLY A 241 5.17 -16.82 -17.26
N LYS A 242 5.24 -16.51 -18.54
CA LYS A 242 4.09 -16.46 -19.43
C LYS A 242 4.43 -17.13 -20.74
N PHE A 243 3.76 -18.23 -21.03
CA PHE A 243 3.90 -18.92 -22.31
C PHE A 243 2.61 -18.78 -23.10
N LEU A 244 2.63 -18.03 -24.18
CA LEU A 244 1.48 -17.79 -25.02
C LEU A 244 1.86 -17.91 -26.50
N GLY A 245 1.14 -18.75 -27.25
CA GLY A 245 1.27 -18.83 -28.70
C GLY A 245 2.66 -19.24 -29.22
N GLY A 246 3.45 -19.96 -28.42
CA GLY A 246 4.82 -20.35 -28.76
C GLY A 246 5.89 -19.35 -28.32
N ALA A 247 5.52 -18.25 -27.68
CA ALA A 247 6.45 -17.26 -27.13
C ALA A 247 6.57 -17.42 -25.62
N LEU A 248 7.80 -17.31 -25.12
CA LEU A 248 8.14 -17.36 -23.71
C LEU A 248 8.42 -15.93 -23.22
N GLY A 249 7.72 -15.49 -22.20
CA GLY A 249 7.86 -14.17 -21.60
C GLY A 249 7.67 -14.21 -20.09
N SER A 250 7.64 -13.06 -19.47
CA SER A 250 7.27 -12.89 -18.06
C SER A 250 6.16 -11.85 -17.92
N ASP A 251 5.41 -11.97 -16.85
CA ASP A 251 4.36 -11.04 -16.47
C ASP A 251 4.38 -10.84 -14.96
N ASN A 252 3.60 -9.90 -14.44
CA ASN A 252 3.49 -9.69 -13.00
C ASN A 252 2.07 -9.41 -12.56
N VAL A 253 1.82 -9.60 -11.29
CA VAL A 253 0.64 -9.11 -10.58
C VAL A 253 1.04 -8.41 -9.30
N THR A 254 0.44 -7.24 -9.05
CA THR A 254 0.63 -6.49 -7.80
C THR A 254 -0.60 -6.64 -6.93
N LYS A 255 -0.39 -6.95 -5.65
CA LYS A 255 -1.46 -7.08 -4.66
C LYS A 255 -1.12 -6.30 -3.40
N MET A 256 -2.04 -5.45 -2.97
CA MET A 256 -2.00 -4.78 -1.67
C MET A 256 -2.59 -5.69 -0.59
N PHE A 257 -2.07 -5.59 0.61
CA PHE A 257 -2.61 -6.31 1.75
C PHE A 257 -3.41 -5.36 2.64
N PRO A 258 -4.58 -5.80 3.14
CA PRO A 258 -5.30 -5.01 4.12
C PRO A 258 -4.41 -4.76 5.31
N THR A 259 -4.25 -3.52 5.68
CA THR A 259 -3.52 -3.15 6.89
C THR A 259 -4.20 -3.77 8.09
N GLY A 260 -3.45 -4.27 8.95
CA GLY A 260 -4.03 -4.97 10.08
C GLY A 260 -3.07 -5.09 11.24
N TYR A 261 -1.88 -4.48 11.16
CA TYR A 261 -0.86 -4.55 12.20
C TYR A 261 -0.91 -3.31 13.08
N LYS A 262 -2.10 -2.99 13.61
CA LYS A 262 -2.37 -1.83 14.48
C LYS A 262 -1.48 -1.74 15.74
N ASN A 263 -0.68 -2.74 16.00
CA ASN A 263 0.22 -2.75 17.14
C ASN A 263 1.58 -3.29 16.72
N ARG A 264 2.56 -2.43 16.60
CA ARG A 264 3.96 -2.76 16.25
C ARG A 264 4.61 -3.80 17.13
N ASN A 265 4.06 -4.06 18.33
CA ASN A 265 4.50 -5.14 19.20
C ASN A 265 3.85 -6.48 18.83
N ASN A 266 2.85 -6.47 17.96
CA ASN A 266 2.12 -7.68 17.57
C ASN A 266 2.73 -8.33 16.33
N ILE A 267 3.71 -9.20 16.53
CA ILE A 267 4.35 -10.00 15.48
C ILE A 267 3.60 -11.32 15.21
N LYS A 268 2.31 -11.40 15.52
CA LYS A 268 1.52 -12.62 15.31
C LYS A 268 1.12 -12.76 13.84
N TRP A 269 0.91 -14.00 13.43
CA TRP A 269 0.33 -14.32 12.14
C TRP A 269 -1.05 -13.68 12.00
N LYS A 270 -1.29 -13.04 10.85
CA LYS A 270 -2.59 -12.55 10.43
C LYS A 270 -3.03 -13.25 9.17
N VAL A 271 -4.26 -13.70 9.16
CA VAL A 271 -4.91 -14.26 7.98
C VAL A 271 -5.27 -13.10 7.05
N GLN A 272 -4.78 -13.18 5.82
CA GLN A 272 -4.99 -12.17 4.78
C GLN A 272 -5.94 -12.68 3.68
N ASN A 273 -5.78 -13.92 3.25
CA ASN A 273 -6.57 -14.56 2.18
C ASN A 273 -6.60 -13.72 0.88
N VAL A 274 -5.49 -13.09 0.53
CA VAL A 274 -5.39 -12.30 -0.69
C VAL A 274 -5.12 -13.20 -1.88
N GLU A 275 -6.06 -13.24 -2.82
CA GLU A 275 -5.90 -13.99 -4.07
C GLU A 275 -4.76 -13.41 -4.89
N MET A 276 -3.80 -14.25 -5.26
CA MET A 276 -2.68 -13.89 -6.12
C MET A 276 -3.03 -14.13 -7.58
N LEU A 277 -2.89 -15.35 -8.01
CA LEU A 277 -3.16 -15.79 -9.37
C LEU A 277 -3.46 -17.29 -9.40
N ARG A 278 -4.03 -17.75 -10.50
CA ARG A 278 -4.06 -19.14 -10.87
C ARG A 278 -2.68 -19.53 -11.40
N TRP A 279 -2.10 -20.59 -10.86
CA TRP A 279 -0.80 -21.05 -11.30
C TRP A 279 -0.92 -22.23 -12.29
N ASP A 280 -0.86 -21.93 -13.58
CA ASP A 280 -0.70 -22.98 -14.59
C ASP A 280 0.78 -23.31 -14.77
N LEU A 281 1.16 -24.54 -14.47
CA LEU A 281 2.55 -24.99 -14.52
C LEU A 281 3.16 -24.91 -15.93
N LEU A 282 2.34 -25.13 -16.96
CA LEU A 282 2.79 -25.11 -18.35
C LEU A 282 2.99 -23.68 -18.84
N GLU A 283 2.12 -22.76 -18.41
CA GLU A 283 2.16 -21.36 -18.82
C GLU A 283 3.08 -20.52 -17.94
N ASN A 284 3.03 -20.72 -16.62
CA ASN A 284 3.69 -19.82 -15.66
C ASN A 284 5.06 -20.34 -15.17
N GLY A 285 5.41 -21.60 -15.52
CA GLY A 285 6.69 -22.20 -15.13
C GLY A 285 6.69 -22.79 -13.71
N LYS A 286 7.89 -23.22 -13.28
CA LYS A 286 8.10 -24.00 -12.04
C LYS A 286 8.24 -23.13 -10.79
N SER A 287 8.45 -21.84 -10.95
CA SER A 287 8.69 -20.91 -9.85
C SER A 287 8.17 -19.53 -10.16
N MET A 288 7.85 -18.78 -9.10
CA MET A 288 7.49 -17.36 -9.17
C MET A 288 8.32 -16.57 -8.17
N LYS A 289 8.60 -15.33 -8.49
CA LYS A 289 9.35 -14.43 -7.60
C LYS A 289 8.41 -13.44 -6.95
N TYR A 290 8.36 -13.44 -5.63
CA TYR A 290 7.58 -12.54 -4.80
C TYR A 290 8.48 -11.42 -4.28
N VAL A 291 8.21 -10.20 -4.67
CA VAL A 291 8.95 -9.00 -4.25
C VAL A 291 8.03 -8.15 -3.38
N TRP A 292 8.36 -8.06 -2.12
CA TRP A 292 7.61 -7.34 -1.12
C TRP A 292 8.13 -5.94 -0.94
N ALA A 293 7.23 -4.99 -0.77
CA ALA A 293 7.54 -3.63 -0.41
C ALA A 293 6.48 -3.08 0.54
N GLU A 294 6.84 -2.06 1.21
CA GLU A 294 6.00 -1.20 2.01
C GLU A 294 5.63 0.03 1.18
N ASP A 295 4.44 0.59 1.37
CA ASP A 295 3.88 1.65 0.53
C ASP A 295 3.92 3.01 1.23
N ASP A 296 4.99 3.77 1.01
CA ASP A 296 5.14 5.16 1.47
C ASP A 296 4.76 6.21 0.40
N GLY A 297 4.29 5.75 -0.75
CA GLY A 297 3.83 6.61 -1.84
C GLY A 297 4.95 7.37 -2.55
N GLY A 298 4.59 8.54 -3.07
CA GLY A 298 5.51 9.38 -3.82
C GLY A 298 5.41 9.20 -5.33
N SER A 299 6.41 9.69 -6.07
CA SER A 299 6.51 9.48 -7.51
C SER A 299 7.00 8.07 -7.80
N ILE A 300 6.46 7.45 -8.85
CA ILE A 300 6.93 6.12 -9.27
C ILE A 300 8.38 6.20 -9.74
N ILE A 301 9.19 5.29 -9.24
CA ILE A 301 10.50 4.96 -9.80
C ILE A 301 10.49 3.50 -10.23
N ASN A 302 11.22 3.19 -11.28
CA ASN A 302 11.41 1.81 -11.71
C ASN A 302 12.61 1.22 -10.99
N ILE A 303 12.42 0.04 -10.39
CA ILE A 303 13.51 -0.79 -9.88
C ILE A 303 13.67 -2.01 -10.75
N ASP A 304 14.91 -2.40 -10.98
CA ASP A 304 15.25 -3.60 -11.73
C ASP A 304 15.25 -4.81 -10.80
N VAL A 305 14.39 -5.79 -11.09
CA VAL A 305 14.32 -7.06 -10.36
C VAL A 305 14.79 -8.19 -11.25
N GLN A 306 15.88 -8.81 -10.88
CA GLN A 306 16.41 -9.98 -11.59
C GLN A 306 15.55 -11.21 -11.29
N TYR A 307 15.18 -11.97 -12.31
CA TYR A 307 14.44 -13.21 -12.15
C TYR A 307 15.04 -14.35 -12.98
N SER A 308 14.76 -15.58 -12.53
CA SER A 308 15.07 -16.82 -13.24
C SER A 308 13.90 -17.78 -13.05
N ILE A 309 13.20 -18.11 -14.12
CA ILE A 309 12.01 -18.97 -14.10
C ILE A 309 12.27 -20.17 -14.99
N GLY A 310 12.26 -21.37 -14.37
CA GLY A 310 12.39 -22.63 -15.08
C GLY A 310 11.05 -23.13 -15.61
N PHE A 311 11.05 -23.80 -16.78
CA PHE A 311 9.88 -24.45 -17.37
C PHE A 311 10.07 -25.97 -17.44
N LEU A 312 8.99 -26.70 -17.69
CA LEU A 312 9.02 -28.17 -17.74
C LEU A 312 9.87 -28.72 -18.89
N ASN A 313 9.99 -27.99 -19.99
CA ASN A 313 10.83 -28.34 -21.14
C ASN A 313 12.32 -28.08 -20.91
N ASN A 314 12.74 -27.86 -19.65
CA ASN A 314 14.10 -27.47 -19.25
C ASN A 314 14.58 -26.13 -19.78
N GLN A 315 13.72 -25.33 -20.37
CA GLN A 315 14.03 -23.92 -20.66
C GLN A 315 14.08 -23.13 -19.36
N VAL A 316 14.91 -22.10 -19.34
CA VAL A 316 15.02 -21.14 -18.25
C VAL A 316 14.91 -19.74 -18.83
N LEU A 317 13.93 -19.01 -18.38
CA LEU A 317 13.78 -17.59 -18.69
C LEU A 317 14.51 -16.77 -17.63
N ASN A 318 15.58 -16.12 -18.04
CA ASN A 318 16.30 -15.16 -17.19
C ASN A 318 16.03 -13.76 -17.72
N GLY A 319 15.89 -12.82 -16.81
CA GLY A 319 15.69 -11.43 -17.22
C GLY A 319 15.70 -10.46 -16.06
N THR A 320 15.44 -9.22 -16.42
CA THR A 320 15.25 -8.13 -15.48
C THR A 320 13.84 -7.60 -15.71
N PHE A 321 13.03 -7.63 -14.66
CA PHE A 321 11.69 -7.06 -14.68
C PHE A 321 11.74 -5.67 -14.04
N LYS A 322 11.20 -4.66 -14.72
CA LYS A 322 11.07 -3.32 -14.15
C LYS A 322 9.77 -3.23 -13.37
N ILE A 323 9.89 -3.12 -12.06
CA ILE A 323 8.75 -2.90 -11.18
C ILE A 323 8.72 -1.43 -10.80
N GLY A 324 7.56 -0.79 -10.94
CA GLY A 324 7.35 0.53 -10.37
C GLY A 324 7.05 0.44 -8.88
N ILE A 325 7.81 1.16 -8.10
CA ILE A 325 7.55 1.37 -6.68
C ILE A 325 7.47 2.87 -6.42
N GLY A 326 6.85 3.29 -5.33
CA GLY A 326 6.94 4.67 -4.87
C GLY A 326 8.40 5.03 -4.56
N LYS A 327 8.80 6.28 -4.77
CA LYS A 327 10.17 6.73 -4.49
C LYS A 327 10.54 6.58 -3.02
N LYS A 328 9.56 6.58 -2.15
CA LYS A 328 9.72 6.46 -0.70
C LYS A 328 9.47 5.03 -0.19
N ASP A 329 8.99 4.12 -1.04
CA ASP A 329 8.68 2.76 -0.63
C ASP A 329 9.96 1.99 -0.21
N GLU A 330 9.88 1.31 0.92
CA GLU A 330 10.95 0.42 1.38
C GLU A 330 10.75 -0.99 0.84
N ARG A 331 11.87 -1.58 0.37
CA ARG A 331 11.87 -3.00 0.00
C ARG A 331 11.77 -3.88 1.25
N ALA A 332 10.68 -4.62 1.35
CA ALA A 332 10.47 -5.61 2.40
C ALA A 332 11.01 -7.01 2.03
N GLY A 333 11.92 -7.05 1.05
CA GLY A 333 12.66 -8.24 0.64
C GLY A 333 11.95 -9.06 -0.44
N GLU A 334 12.48 -10.25 -0.71
CA GLU A 334 11.98 -11.11 -1.79
C GLU A 334 12.11 -12.59 -1.44
N SER A 335 11.28 -13.41 -2.06
CA SER A 335 11.33 -14.88 -1.96
C SER A 335 11.00 -15.53 -3.30
N ILE A 336 11.53 -16.71 -3.55
CA ILE A 336 11.12 -17.56 -4.65
C ILE A 336 10.16 -18.62 -4.10
N VAL A 337 9.04 -18.77 -4.76
CA VAL A 337 8.02 -19.78 -4.47
C VAL A 337 8.07 -20.81 -5.59
N TYR A 338 8.18 -22.10 -5.24
CA TYR A 338 8.19 -23.17 -6.22
C TYR A 338 6.82 -23.87 -6.31
N TYR A 339 6.49 -24.36 -7.48
CA TYR A 339 5.23 -25.08 -7.72
C TYR A 339 5.04 -26.28 -6.80
N THR A 340 6.15 -26.93 -6.44
CA THR A 340 6.18 -28.12 -5.58
C THR A 340 6.25 -27.84 -4.09
N ASP A 341 6.35 -26.55 -3.67
CA ASP A 341 6.35 -26.23 -2.25
C ASP A 341 5.05 -26.71 -1.59
N GLU A 342 5.14 -27.17 -0.36
CA GLU A 342 3.99 -27.61 0.42
C GLU A 342 3.04 -26.46 0.73
N ASP A 343 1.76 -26.79 0.89
CA ASP A 343 0.76 -25.83 1.32
C ASP A 343 1.12 -25.25 2.70
N GLU A 344 0.92 -23.97 2.88
CA GLU A 344 1.35 -23.21 4.06
C GLU A 344 2.87 -23.25 4.36
N HIS A 345 3.72 -23.58 3.38
CA HIS A 345 5.17 -23.35 3.53
C HIS A 345 5.47 -21.92 3.96
N VAL A 346 6.41 -21.74 4.89
CA VAL A 346 6.78 -20.43 5.42
C VAL A 346 7.93 -19.84 4.62
N TYR A 347 7.66 -18.75 3.93
CA TYR A 347 8.67 -17.98 3.20
C TYR A 347 9.19 -16.83 4.06
N ASP A 348 10.48 -16.55 3.96
CA ASP A 348 11.18 -15.48 4.71
C ASP A 348 11.84 -14.52 3.74
N THR A 349 11.37 -13.26 3.72
CA THR A 349 11.94 -12.20 2.89
C THR A 349 13.06 -11.41 3.58
N GLY A 350 13.29 -11.68 4.87
CA GLY A 350 14.16 -10.87 5.72
C GLY A 350 13.37 -9.90 6.63
N TYR A 351 12.25 -9.38 6.16
CA TYR A 351 11.37 -8.46 6.87
C TYR A 351 10.01 -9.07 7.19
N VAL A 352 9.46 -9.80 6.24
CA VAL A 352 8.12 -10.40 6.29
C VAL A 352 8.23 -11.90 6.21
N LEU A 353 7.41 -12.60 6.99
CA LEU A 353 7.13 -14.02 6.83
C LEU A 353 5.72 -14.17 6.27
N PHE A 354 5.57 -15.02 5.26
CA PHE A 354 4.26 -15.29 4.67
C PHE A 354 4.08 -16.77 4.32
N THR A 355 2.84 -17.18 4.15
CA THR A 355 2.49 -18.52 3.67
C THR A 355 1.53 -18.42 2.49
N ILE A 356 1.58 -19.40 1.61
CA ILE A 356 0.67 -19.53 0.48
C ILE A 356 -0.22 -20.74 0.71
N GLN A 357 -1.47 -20.64 0.31
CA GLN A 357 -2.46 -21.71 0.28
C GLN A 357 -3.13 -21.74 -1.08
N THR A 358 -3.22 -22.92 -1.69
CA THR A 358 -3.94 -23.10 -2.96
C THR A 358 -5.35 -23.60 -2.68
N ARG A 359 -6.33 -23.03 -3.36
CA ARG A 359 -7.75 -23.38 -3.22
C ARG A 359 -8.40 -23.50 -4.60
N ALA A 360 -9.44 -24.37 -4.67
CA ALA A 360 -10.31 -24.51 -5.84
C ALA A 360 -11.21 -23.28 -6.01
#